data_3cba64851006314edf032f92f522c02d
#
_entry.id   3cba64851006314edf032f92f522c02d
#
_cell.length_a   1.000
_cell.length_b   1.000
_cell.length_c   1.000
_cell.angle_alpha   90.00
_cell.angle_beta   90.00
_cell.angle_gamma   90.00
#
_symmetry.space_group_name_H-M   'P 1'
#
loop_
_entity.id
_entity.type
_entity.pdbx_description
1 polymer ?
#
loop_
_entity_poly.entity_id
_entity_poly.type
_entity_poly.pdbx_seq_one_letter_code
_entity_poly.pdbx_strand_id
1 'polypeptide(L)'
;MQIRGYRTAGIHTDHECVTADEARDRVTQGMYVLIREGSAAKNLRDVLAAVTDANAHRFAFCTDDKHLDELIEEGSINYAVQLAIEEGMDPLLAITLGTFNAAQCYRLYEKGAVAPGYDADIVVLPSLTTIAPTAVFKNGQLVAQNGE
;
A
#
# COMPACT_ATOMS: atom_id res chain seq x y z
N MET A 1 10.35 10.92 -21.16
CA MET A 1 10.60 12.03 -20.20
C MET A 1 11.66 11.58 -19.23
N GLN A 2 12.66 12.41 -18.90
CA GLN A 2 13.73 11.94 -18.03
C GLN A 2 13.27 12.01 -16.56
N ILE A 3 13.10 10.87 -15.90
CA ILE A 3 12.68 10.69 -14.48
C ILE A 3 13.56 11.54 -13.54
N ARG A 4 14.84 11.72 -13.87
CA ARG A 4 15.74 12.63 -13.12
C ARG A 4 15.21 14.05 -12.99
N GLY A 5 14.52 14.57 -14.00
CA GLY A 5 13.91 15.91 -13.95
C GLY A 5 12.83 16.01 -12.88
N TYR A 6 12.00 14.99 -12.75
CA TYR A 6 10.98 14.90 -11.67
C TYR A 6 11.63 14.93 -10.29
N ARG A 7 12.64 14.10 -10.11
CA ARG A 7 13.33 14.00 -8.81
C ARG A 7 14.02 15.29 -8.43
N THR A 8 14.65 15.96 -9.42
CA THR A 8 15.29 17.28 -9.23
C THR A 8 14.26 18.37 -8.89
N ALA A 9 13.04 18.28 -9.45
CA ALA A 9 11.93 19.17 -9.12
C ALA A 9 11.29 18.89 -7.76
N GLY A 10 11.78 17.90 -6.99
CA GLY A 10 11.28 17.58 -5.67
C GLY A 10 10.11 16.57 -5.65
N ILE A 11 9.75 15.96 -6.78
CA ILE A 11 8.71 14.93 -6.85
C ILE A 11 9.27 13.62 -6.27
N HIS A 12 8.59 13.07 -5.28
CA HIS A 12 9.05 11.90 -4.51
C HIS A 12 8.26 10.63 -4.75
N THR A 13 7.05 10.73 -5.30
CA THR A 13 6.11 9.62 -5.50
C THR A 13 5.66 9.55 -6.95
N ASP A 14 5.32 8.35 -7.41
CA ASP A 14 4.68 8.11 -8.70
C ASP A 14 3.67 6.95 -8.55
N HIS A 15 2.44 7.12 -9.02
CA HIS A 15 1.39 6.08 -9.07
C HIS A 15 0.97 5.73 -10.51
N GLU A 16 1.67 6.28 -11.51
CA GLU A 16 1.33 6.08 -12.92
C GLU A 16 2.11 4.94 -13.59
N CYS A 17 2.92 4.19 -12.83
CA CYS A 17 3.61 3.04 -13.37
C CYS A 17 2.61 1.95 -13.80
N VAL A 18 2.73 1.50 -15.04
CA VAL A 18 1.90 0.41 -15.61
C VAL A 18 2.71 -0.87 -15.85
N THR A 19 4.03 -0.83 -15.70
CA THR A 19 4.91 -1.99 -15.85
C THR A 19 5.94 -2.05 -14.70
N ALA A 20 6.47 -3.26 -14.46
CA ALA A 20 7.53 -3.47 -13.49
C ALA A 20 8.82 -2.69 -13.83
N ASP A 21 9.14 -2.54 -15.11
CA ASP A 21 10.35 -1.80 -15.53
C ASP A 21 10.23 -0.31 -15.26
N GLU A 22 9.08 0.29 -15.51
CA GLU A 22 8.81 1.68 -15.12
C GLU A 22 8.96 1.88 -13.61
N ALA A 23 8.42 0.96 -12.81
CA ALA A 23 8.54 1.03 -11.36
C ALA A 23 10.01 0.91 -10.90
N ARG A 24 10.80 -0.01 -11.48
CA ARG A 24 12.23 -0.14 -11.19
C ARG A 24 12.99 1.14 -11.51
N ASP A 25 12.67 1.79 -12.63
CA ASP A 25 13.30 3.05 -13.02
C ASP A 25 13.04 4.17 -11.98
N ARG A 26 11.79 4.29 -11.48
CA ARG A 26 11.44 5.27 -10.42
C ARG A 26 12.18 5.00 -9.13
N VAL A 27 12.18 3.75 -8.68
CA VAL A 27 12.86 3.35 -7.44
C VAL A 27 14.36 3.59 -7.54
N THR A 28 15.00 3.29 -8.69
CA THR A 28 16.42 3.54 -8.94
C THR A 28 16.78 5.03 -8.81
N GLN A 29 15.84 5.93 -9.09
CA GLN A 29 16.01 7.38 -8.89
C GLN A 29 15.64 7.84 -7.47
N GLY A 30 15.34 6.91 -6.55
CA GLY A 30 15.00 7.20 -5.15
C GLY A 30 13.57 7.70 -4.93
N MET A 31 12.66 7.44 -5.88
CA MET A 31 11.23 7.73 -5.71
C MET A 31 10.52 6.59 -4.98
N TYR A 32 9.39 6.89 -4.38
CA TYR A 32 8.40 5.88 -4.00
C TYR A 32 7.49 5.58 -5.20
N VAL A 33 7.11 4.31 -5.33
CA VAL A 33 6.08 3.86 -6.27
C VAL A 33 4.85 3.45 -5.47
N LEU A 34 3.71 4.07 -5.77
CA LEU A 34 2.43 3.70 -5.22
C LEU A 34 1.75 2.77 -6.23
N ILE A 35 1.68 1.48 -5.89
CA ILE A 35 1.10 0.46 -6.74
C ILE A 35 -0.41 0.65 -6.74
N ARG A 36 -0.96 0.98 -7.91
CA ARG A 36 -2.35 1.38 -8.06
C ARG A 36 -3.25 0.18 -8.36
N GLU A 37 -4.36 0.09 -7.61
CA GLU A 37 -5.47 -0.83 -7.86
C GLU A 37 -6.79 -0.07 -7.71
N GLY A 38 -7.10 0.69 -8.76
CA GLY A 38 -8.33 1.48 -8.90
C GLY A 38 -9.44 0.73 -9.62
N SER A 39 -10.39 1.47 -10.17
CA SER A 39 -11.46 0.92 -11.01
C SER A 39 -11.05 0.82 -12.48
N ALA A 40 -10.57 1.91 -13.06
CA ALA A 40 -10.08 1.93 -14.44
C ALA A 40 -8.62 1.51 -14.54
N ALA A 41 -7.79 1.90 -13.58
CA ALA A 41 -6.36 1.63 -13.58
C ALA A 41 -6.02 0.53 -12.58
N LYS A 42 -5.99 -0.72 -13.03
CA LYS A 42 -5.68 -1.94 -12.27
C LYS A 42 -4.26 -2.42 -12.64
N ASN A 43 -3.24 -1.82 -12.03
CA ASN A 43 -1.85 -2.06 -12.39
C ASN A 43 -1.09 -2.94 -11.38
N LEU A 44 -1.74 -3.38 -10.30
CA LEU A 44 -1.08 -4.10 -9.21
C LEU A 44 -0.32 -5.33 -9.72
N ARG A 45 -0.97 -6.21 -10.48
CA ARG A 45 -0.36 -7.45 -11.00
C ARG A 45 0.88 -7.20 -11.83
N ASP A 46 0.82 -6.20 -12.72
CA ASP A 46 1.91 -5.89 -13.64
C ASP A 46 3.12 -5.25 -12.95
N VAL A 47 2.88 -4.52 -11.87
CA VAL A 47 3.91 -3.78 -11.12
C VAL A 47 4.55 -4.62 -10.01
N LEU A 48 3.83 -5.61 -9.44
CA LEU A 48 4.33 -6.44 -8.34
C LEU A 48 5.69 -7.09 -8.62
N ALA A 49 5.97 -7.48 -9.86
CA ALA A 49 7.25 -8.07 -10.25
C ALA A 49 8.46 -7.12 -10.09
N ALA A 50 8.23 -5.83 -9.81
CA ALA A 50 9.29 -4.87 -9.49
C ALA A 50 9.71 -4.94 -8.02
N VAL A 51 8.87 -5.46 -7.13
CA VAL A 51 9.11 -5.50 -5.69
C VAL A 51 10.07 -6.64 -5.36
N THR A 52 11.08 -6.34 -4.57
CA THR A 52 12.06 -7.29 -4.03
C THR A 52 12.35 -6.94 -2.58
N ASP A 53 12.91 -7.86 -1.79
CA ASP A 53 13.29 -7.59 -0.39
C ASP A 53 14.18 -6.35 -0.24
N ALA A 54 15.07 -6.13 -1.22
CA ALA A 54 16.01 -5.01 -1.19
C ALA A 54 15.36 -3.65 -1.43
N ASN A 55 14.25 -3.58 -2.18
CA ASN A 55 13.63 -2.32 -2.60
C ASN A 55 12.20 -2.12 -2.08
N ALA A 56 11.60 -3.11 -1.43
CA ALA A 56 10.21 -3.09 -0.96
C ALA A 56 9.86 -1.85 -0.14
N HIS A 57 10.82 -1.33 0.62
CA HIS A 57 10.66 -0.09 1.40
C HIS A 57 10.32 1.17 0.56
N ARG A 58 10.38 1.08 -0.75
CA ARG A 58 10.03 2.14 -1.70
C ARG A 58 8.68 1.94 -2.37
N PHE A 59 7.93 0.91 -1.97
CA PHE A 59 6.61 0.64 -2.52
C PHE A 59 5.53 0.76 -1.46
N ALA A 60 4.36 1.25 -1.86
CA ALA A 60 3.13 1.23 -1.09
C ALA A 60 1.95 1.01 -2.05
N PHE A 61 0.75 0.73 -1.53
CA PHE A 61 -0.47 0.62 -2.35
C PHE A 61 -1.24 1.93 -2.38
N CYS A 62 -1.99 2.15 -3.48
CA CYS A 62 -3.00 3.21 -3.59
C CYS A 62 -4.19 2.73 -4.40
N THR A 63 -5.33 3.41 -4.26
CA THR A 63 -6.58 3.11 -4.98
C THR A 63 -6.82 4.04 -6.15
N ASP A 64 -6.33 5.30 -6.06
CA ASP A 64 -6.52 6.36 -7.05
C ASP A 64 -8.02 6.54 -7.41
N ASP A 65 -8.45 6.07 -8.59
CA ASP A 65 -9.79 6.24 -9.17
C ASP A 65 -10.84 5.22 -8.72
N LYS A 66 -10.69 4.58 -7.55
CA LYS A 66 -11.62 3.54 -7.08
C LYS A 66 -13.03 4.08 -6.86
N HIS A 67 -14.02 3.49 -7.54
CA HIS A 67 -15.42 3.91 -7.48
C HIS A 67 -16.07 3.49 -6.16
N LEU A 68 -17.14 4.20 -5.76
CA LEU A 68 -17.80 3.99 -4.47
C LEU A 68 -18.46 2.61 -4.33
N ASP A 69 -19.02 2.07 -5.38
CA ASP A 69 -19.59 0.73 -5.44
C ASP A 69 -18.50 -0.34 -5.22
N GLU A 70 -17.36 -0.25 -5.91
CA GLU A 70 -16.24 -1.16 -5.70
C GLU A 70 -15.59 -0.99 -4.31
N LEU A 71 -15.57 0.22 -3.73
CA LEU A 71 -15.12 0.41 -2.35
C LEU A 71 -16.01 -0.33 -1.35
N ILE A 72 -17.32 -0.41 -1.61
CA ILE A 72 -18.27 -1.13 -0.75
C ILE A 72 -18.14 -2.65 -0.95
N GLU A 73 -18.01 -3.11 -2.20
CA GLU A 73 -18.01 -4.53 -2.55
C GLU A 73 -16.66 -5.20 -2.33
N GLU A 74 -15.57 -4.56 -2.74
CA GLU A 74 -14.22 -5.13 -2.70
C GLU A 74 -13.41 -4.61 -1.51
N GLY A 75 -13.61 -3.35 -1.14
CA GLY A 75 -12.80 -2.64 -0.16
C GLY A 75 -11.80 -1.67 -0.80
N SER A 76 -10.88 -1.18 0.01
CA SER A 76 -9.87 -0.18 -0.36
C SER A 76 -8.46 -0.81 -0.38
N ILE A 77 -7.55 -0.31 0.44
CA ILE A 77 -6.17 -0.85 0.55
C ILE A 77 -6.15 -2.31 1.06
N ASN A 78 -7.12 -2.71 1.88
CA ASN A 78 -7.28 -4.10 2.29
C ASN A 78 -7.44 -5.05 1.09
N TYR A 79 -8.19 -4.65 0.05
CA TYR A 79 -8.31 -5.39 -1.20
C TYR A 79 -6.98 -5.49 -1.94
N ALA A 80 -6.23 -4.40 -2.07
CA ALA A 80 -4.92 -4.42 -2.72
C ALA A 80 -3.91 -5.32 -1.98
N VAL A 81 -3.93 -5.30 -0.64
CA VAL A 81 -3.09 -6.21 0.18
C VAL A 81 -3.50 -7.66 -0.04
N GLN A 82 -4.81 -7.98 -0.01
CA GLN A 82 -5.32 -9.33 -0.26
C GLN A 82 -4.89 -9.83 -1.64
N LEU A 83 -5.09 -9.01 -2.67
CA LEU A 83 -4.73 -9.34 -4.05
C LEU A 83 -3.23 -9.60 -4.20
N ALA A 84 -2.37 -8.79 -3.58
CA ALA A 84 -0.93 -9.00 -3.61
C ALA A 84 -0.51 -10.35 -2.98
N ILE A 85 -1.17 -10.76 -1.90
CA ILE A 85 -0.97 -12.07 -1.26
C ILE A 85 -1.40 -13.21 -2.21
N GLU A 86 -2.54 -13.07 -2.88
CA GLU A 86 -3.05 -14.05 -3.86
C GLU A 86 -2.13 -14.20 -5.08
N GLU A 87 -1.46 -13.11 -5.47
CA GLU A 87 -0.43 -13.12 -6.52
C GLU A 87 0.95 -13.65 -6.03
N GLY A 88 1.03 -14.12 -4.78
CA GLY A 88 2.19 -14.81 -4.22
C GLY A 88 3.17 -13.94 -3.45
N MET A 89 2.82 -12.68 -3.14
CA MET A 89 3.64 -11.86 -2.23
C MET A 89 3.57 -12.41 -0.80
N ASP A 90 4.70 -12.36 -0.08
CA ASP A 90 4.70 -12.68 1.35
C ASP A 90 3.68 -11.82 2.11
N PRO A 91 2.80 -12.40 2.94
CA PRO A 91 1.74 -11.67 3.61
C PRO A 91 2.22 -10.54 4.51
N LEU A 92 3.34 -10.71 5.23
CA LEU A 92 3.90 -9.65 6.08
C LEU A 92 4.43 -8.50 5.23
N LEU A 93 5.03 -8.82 4.08
CA LEU A 93 5.48 -7.82 3.14
C LEU A 93 4.30 -7.03 2.55
N ALA A 94 3.24 -7.72 2.08
CA ALA A 94 2.05 -7.07 1.55
C ALA A 94 1.39 -6.13 2.57
N ILE A 95 1.23 -6.59 3.82
CA ILE A 95 0.71 -5.77 4.93
C ILE A 95 1.63 -4.57 5.17
N THR A 96 2.95 -4.76 5.13
CA THR A 96 3.92 -3.67 5.33
C THR A 96 3.81 -2.59 4.24
N LEU A 97 3.60 -2.98 2.97
CA LEU A 97 3.35 -2.04 1.87
C LEU A 97 2.08 -1.21 2.10
N GLY A 98 1.02 -1.85 2.61
CA GLY A 98 -0.26 -1.20 2.90
C GLY A 98 -0.30 -0.37 4.18
N THR A 99 0.73 -0.45 5.03
CA THR A 99 0.76 0.19 6.37
C THR A 99 2.02 1.03 6.57
N PHE A 100 3.10 0.41 7.03
CA PHE A 100 4.33 1.09 7.42
C PHE A 100 4.98 1.86 6.26
N ASN A 101 5.07 1.28 5.08
CA ASN A 101 5.69 1.94 3.94
C ASN A 101 4.89 3.16 3.49
N ALA A 102 3.55 3.07 3.46
CA ALA A 102 2.68 4.20 3.18
C ALA A 102 2.90 5.33 4.20
N ALA A 103 2.95 4.99 5.49
CA ALA A 103 3.23 5.95 6.55
C ALA A 103 4.61 6.61 6.37
N GLN A 104 5.67 5.85 6.08
CA GLN A 104 7.00 6.40 5.82
C GLN A 104 7.04 7.31 4.58
N CYS A 105 6.36 6.90 3.51
CA CYS A 105 6.27 7.69 2.27
C CYS A 105 5.70 9.10 2.54
N TYR A 106 4.67 9.18 3.37
CA TYR A 106 3.99 10.44 3.71
C TYR A 106 4.50 11.07 5.01
N ARG A 107 5.58 10.54 5.61
CA ARG A 107 6.21 11.05 6.84
C ARG A 107 5.27 11.07 8.05
N LEU A 108 4.39 10.09 8.13
CA LEU A 108 3.49 9.85 9.27
C LEU A 108 4.20 8.92 10.27
N TYR A 109 5.23 9.44 10.95
CA TYR A 109 6.18 8.64 11.73
C TYR A 109 5.59 7.96 12.97
N GLU A 110 4.39 8.36 13.38
CA GLU A 110 3.65 7.76 14.51
C GLU A 110 2.59 6.74 14.04
N LYS A 111 2.62 6.34 12.74
CA LYS A 111 1.64 5.44 12.15
C LYS A 111 2.30 4.27 11.42
N GLY A 112 1.51 3.21 11.20
CA GLY A 112 1.88 2.07 10.37
C GLY A 112 2.59 0.93 11.11
N ALA A 113 2.76 1.03 12.43
CA ALA A 113 3.33 -0.04 13.24
C ALA A 113 2.64 -0.13 14.61
N VAL A 114 2.68 -1.30 15.22
CA VAL A 114 2.27 -1.53 16.61
C VAL A 114 3.52 -1.51 17.48
N ALA A 115 3.86 -0.32 17.98
CA ALA A 115 5.08 -0.10 18.76
C ALA A 115 4.89 1.04 19.77
N PRO A 116 5.71 1.13 20.84
CA PRO A 116 5.68 2.25 21.76
C PRO A 116 5.92 3.58 21.02
N GLY A 117 5.07 4.58 21.29
CA GLY A 117 5.11 5.90 20.66
C GLY A 117 4.33 6.02 19.35
N TYR A 118 3.76 4.91 18.86
CA TYR A 118 2.86 4.94 17.69
C TYR A 118 1.41 5.12 18.11
N ASP A 119 0.62 5.74 17.25
CA ASP A 119 -0.83 5.83 17.39
C ASP A 119 -1.44 4.42 17.45
N ALA A 120 -2.38 4.21 18.36
CA ALA A 120 -3.11 2.95 18.47
C ALA A 120 -4.22 2.84 17.39
N ASP A 121 -3.83 3.00 16.12
CA ASP A 121 -4.64 2.74 14.94
C ASP A 121 -4.37 1.28 14.53
N ILE A 122 -5.22 0.35 14.97
CA ILE A 122 -4.95 -1.09 14.91
C ILE A 122 -6.08 -1.81 14.16
N VAL A 123 -5.70 -2.67 13.23
CA VAL A 123 -6.61 -3.58 12.53
C VAL A 123 -6.33 -5.01 13.02
N VAL A 124 -7.38 -5.72 13.44
CA VAL A 124 -7.29 -7.14 13.83
C VAL A 124 -7.76 -8.00 12.65
N LEU A 125 -6.92 -8.92 12.24
CA LEU A 125 -7.18 -9.85 11.14
C LEU A 125 -7.34 -11.28 11.67
N PRO A 126 -8.16 -12.13 11.03
CA PRO A 126 -8.33 -13.53 11.43
C PRO A 126 -7.08 -14.38 11.13
N SER A 127 -6.32 -13.99 10.11
CA SER A 127 -5.05 -14.63 9.74
C SER A 127 -4.20 -13.65 8.93
N LEU A 128 -2.95 -14.02 8.66
CA LEU A 128 -2.06 -13.24 7.79
C LEU A 128 -2.42 -13.34 6.30
N THR A 129 -3.20 -14.35 5.91
CA THR A 129 -3.58 -14.60 4.51
C THR A 129 -5.02 -14.18 4.19
N THR A 130 -5.77 -13.69 5.19
CA THR A 130 -7.15 -13.24 5.04
C THR A 130 -7.29 -11.81 5.55
N ILE A 131 -7.30 -10.87 4.64
CA ILE A 131 -7.30 -9.43 4.93
C ILE A 131 -8.77 -8.93 5.04
N ALA A 132 -9.51 -9.57 5.94
CA ALA A 132 -10.88 -9.20 6.31
C ALA A 132 -10.88 -8.76 7.79
N PRO A 133 -10.90 -7.46 8.09
CA PRO A 133 -10.84 -6.97 9.46
C PRO A 133 -11.97 -7.48 10.33
N THR A 134 -11.66 -8.06 11.50
CA THR A 134 -12.63 -8.46 12.52
C THR A 134 -12.84 -7.39 13.57
N ALA A 135 -11.86 -6.52 13.78
CA ALA A 135 -11.99 -5.33 14.63
C ALA A 135 -11.05 -4.21 14.12
N VAL A 136 -11.47 -2.98 14.29
CA VAL A 136 -10.69 -1.79 13.96
C VAL A 136 -10.68 -0.85 15.15
N PHE A 137 -9.49 -0.43 15.55
CA PHE A 137 -9.27 0.55 16.59
C PHE A 137 -8.70 1.83 16.00
N LYS A 138 -9.22 2.96 16.44
CA LYS A 138 -8.71 4.31 16.12
C LYS A 138 -8.35 5.03 17.41
N ASN A 139 -7.08 5.42 17.54
CA ASN A 139 -6.55 6.03 18.78
C ASN A 139 -6.87 5.17 20.02
N GLY A 140 -6.77 3.85 19.92
CA GLY A 140 -7.06 2.91 21.00
C GLY A 140 -8.56 2.66 21.30
N GLN A 141 -9.46 3.30 20.57
CA GLN A 141 -10.91 3.09 20.71
C GLN A 141 -11.41 2.14 19.62
N LEU A 142 -12.20 1.14 20.00
CA LEU A 142 -12.89 0.26 19.06
C LEU A 142 -13.89 1.09 18.24
N VAL A 143 -13.74 1.12 16.92
CA VAL A 143 -14.59 1.91 16.00
C VAL A 143 -15.37 1.04 15.02
N ALA A 144 -14.97 -0.22 14.82
CA ALA A 144 -15.73 -1.19 14.04
C ALA A 144 -15.43 -2.60 14.54
N GLN A 145 -16.45 -3.48 14.51
CA GLN A 145 -16.31 -4.91 14.84
C GLN A 145 -17.25 -5.74 13.98
N ASN A 146 -16.74 -6.82 13.37
CA ASN A 146 -17.49 -7.75 12.53
C ASN A 146 -18.31 -7.09 11.42
N GLY A 147 -17.81 -5.97 10.87
CA GLY A 147 -18.46 -5.27 9.76
C GLY A 147 -19.46 -4.17 10.17
N GLU A 148 -19.59 -3.88 11.48
CA GLU A 148 -20.46 -2.83 12.04
C GLU A 148 -19.63 -1.73 12.74
#